data_fe81b9da901d90b9e806a425c71162e9
#
_entry.id   fe81b9da901d90b9e806a425c71162e9
#
_cell.length_a   1.000
_cell.length_b   1.000
_cell.length_c   1.000
_cell.angle_alpha   90.00
_cell.angle_beta   90.00
_cell.angle_gamma   90.00
#
_symmetry.space_group_name_H-M   'P 1'
#
loop_
_entity.id
_entity.type
_entity.pdbx_description
1 polymer ?
#
loop_
_entity_poly.entity_id
_entity_poly.type
_entity_poly.pdbx_seq_one_letter_code
_entity_poly.pdbx_strand_id
1 'polypeptide(L)'
;MREFALLRLMEADEEASAREAHLSFYSGLCQFTEMDLAEAGDLTKLTWLNELDLETDNIRAALRHSLADADGADVGLAMAAGLGQYWRTRAVSEGALWMDALLQRRGRDDAIRCRALFARVGLAVAQGDHRAGLEAAAEAAPIARRLHADALLVGILANQAALEVIAGDLSAARATSTEATALAASLGDDMSFIAAAQSEAFVAGLDGDYIRMRDVGLAAAARSRQRGELFMLSTHLTSAGMGALMLGDHATAEAALVEALRATLVIDDQNGLVTRMQMLATSAATSGNEERAARLLGWSEKLRVDIAAPASPFTRSLVENAQAQAKAGLGEDRYTKFFDAGAHLDREGAVALAIGEKTTPAAGRIDKPADPLGKREREVAQLIAEGLSNKEIATRLFLSERTVETHVYNILNKLGFNSRVNIASWMSSSE
;
A
#
# COMPACT_ATOMS: atom_id res chain seq x y z
N MET A 1 1.21 25.93 19.45
CA MET A 1 1.35 25.06 20.64
C MET A 1 2.67 24.30 20.66
N ARG A 2 3.09 23.64 19.58
CA ARG A 2 4.32 22.81 19.52
C ARG A 2 5.60 23.64 19.82
N GLU A 3 5.74 24.81 19.21
CA GLU A 3 6.88 25.74 19.46
C GLU A 3 6.91 26.23 20.91
N PHE A 4 5.76 26.56 21.48
CA PHE A 4 5.66 26.99 22.86
C PHE A 4 6.04 25.86 23.85
N ALA A 5 5.60 24.63 23.59
CA ALA A 5 5.98 23.47 24.41
C ALA A 5 7.49 23.22 24.33
N LEU A 6 8.09 23.34 23.13
CA LEU A 6 9.53 23.19 22.95
C LEU A 6 10.32 24.23 23.72
N LEU A 7 9.90 25.51 23.67
CA LEU A 7 10.52 26.57 24.45
C LEU A 7 10.46 26.28 25.96
N ARG A 8 9.35 25.79 26.47
CA ARG A 8 9.21 25.41 27.88
C ARG A 8 10.11 24.26 28.29
N LEU A 9 10.26 23.24 27.43
CA LEU A 9 11.17 22.13 27.68
C LEU A 9 12.62 22.60 27.68
N MET A 10 13.00 23.53 26.78
CA MET A 10 14.34 24.15 26.77
C MET A 10 14.58 24.98 28.02
N GLU A 11 13.62 25.80 28.46
CA GLU A 11 13.69 26.57 29.69
C GLU A 11 13.86 25.72 30.95
N ALA A 12 13.25 24.48 30.94
CA ALA A 12 13.32 23.53 32.04
C ALA A 12 14.52 22.57 31.97
N ASP A 13 15.35 22.67 30.92
CA ASP A 13 16.43 21.71 30.63
C ASP A 13 15.93 20.23 30.48
N GLU A 14 14.71 20.08 30.04
CA GLU A 14 14.02 18.77 29.87
C GLU A 14 13.91 18.31 28.39
N GLU A 15 14.41 19.11 27.43
CA GLU A 15 14.26 18.85 26.01
C GLU A 15 14.87 17.49 25.60
N ALA A 16 16.07 17.17 26.07
CA ALA A 16 16.77 15.94 25.72
C ALA A 16 15.99 14.71 26.23
N SER A 17 15.58 14.73 27.50
CA SER A 17 14.81 13.66 28.12
C SER A 17 13.43 13.46 27.45
N ALA A 18 12.74 14.55 27.11
CA ALA A 18 11.46 14.50 26.40
C ALA A 18 11.62 13.93 24.98
N ARG A 19 12.68 14.26 24.26
CA ARG A 19 12.97 13.70 22.91
C ARG A 19 13.32 12.23 22.97
N GLU A 20 14.07 11.79 23.98
CA GLU A 20 14.41 10.39 24.19
C GLU A 20 13.14 9.56 24.53
N ALA A 21 12.31 10.06 25.45
CA ALA A 21 11.03 9.42 25.78
C ALA A 21 10.09 9.34 24.54
N HIS A 22 10.04 10.39 23.73
CA HIS A 22 9.30 10.43 22.49
C HIS A 22 9.83 9.37 21.49
N LEU A 23 11.15 9.31 21.28
CA LEU A 23 11.77 8.32 20.40
C LEU A 23 11.49 6.90 20.88
N SER A 24 11.63 6.64 22.18
CA SER A 24 11.34 5.33 22.77
C SER A 24 9.89 4.90 22.56
N PHE A 25 8.93 5.80 22.78
CA PHE A 25 7.51 5.52 22.57
C PHE A 25 7.20 5.17 21.11
N TYR A 26 7.63 6.00 20.16
CA TYR A 26 7.36 5.78 18.73
C TYR A 26 8.18 4.62 18.16
N SER A 27 9.35 4.35 18.70
CA SER A 27 10.09 3.12 18.39
C SER A 27 9.28 1.88 18.74
N GLY A 28 8.65 1.86 19.93
CA GLY A 28 7.76 0.76 20.32
C GLY A 28 6.54 0.63 19.41
N LEU A 29 5.91 1.74 19.03
CA LEU A 29 4.76 1.75 18.12
C LEU A 29 5.11 1.20 16.73
N CYS A 30 6.32 1.48 16.23
CA CYS A 30 6.79 1.03 14.93
C CYS A 30 7.31 -0.42 14.92
N GLN A 31 7.59 -1.01 16.08
CA GLN A 31 8.17 -2.35 16.20
C GLN A 31 7.14 -3.48 16.18
N PHE A 32 6.10 -3.37 15.36
CA PHE A 32 5.37 -4.59 15.01
C PHE A 32 6.32 -5.44 14.15
N THR A 33 6.81 -6.55 14.70
CA THR A 33 7.66 -7.46 13.93
C THR A 33 6.82 -8.10 12.83
N GLU A 34 7.46 -8.49 11.72
CA GLU A 34 6.76 -9.25 10.67
C GLU A 34 6.13 -10.53 11.24
N MET A 35 6.69 -11.08 12.32
CA MET A 35 6.16 -12.25 13.04
C MET A 35 4.90 -11.90 13.83
N ASP A 36 4.87 -10.75 14.51
CA ASP A 36 3.66 -10.26 15.18
C ASP A 36 2.55 -9.93 14.18
N LEU A 37 2.93 -9.39 13.00
CA LEU A 37 2.01 -9.16 11.90
C LEU A 37 1.52 -10.47 11.26
N ALA A 38 2.34 -11.51 11.20
CA ALA A 38 1.96 -12.80 10.66
C ALA A 38 0.99 -13.55 11.57
N GLU A 39 1.07 -13.35 12.89
CA GLU A 39 0.18 -13.94 13.90
C GLU A 39 -1.05 -13.07 14.17
N ALA A 40 -0.95 -11.75 13.94
CA ALA A 40 -2.05 -10.82 14.12
C ALA A 40 -3.07 -10.98 12.98
N GLY A 41 -4.36 -11.12 13.32
CA GLY A 41 -5.43 -11.12 12.34
C GLY A 41 -5.51 -9.78 11.58
N ASP A 42 -6.15 -9.78 10.40
CA ASP A 42 -6.27 -8.62 9.50
C ASP A 42 -6.75 -7.33 10.17
N LEU A 43 -7.69 -7.43 11.12
CA LEU A 43 -8.19 -6.28 11.88
C LEU A 43 -7.10 -5.61 12.71
N THR A 44 -6.19 -6.38 13.29
CA THR A 44 -5.06 -5.85 14.09
C THR A 44 -4.08 -5.11 13.21
N LYS A 45 -3.74 -5.68 12.04
CA LYS A 45 -2.87 -5.03 11.04
C LYS A 45 -3.45 -3.72 10.54
N LEU A 46 -4.75 -3.70 10.22
CA LEU A 46 -5.46 -2.49 9.77
C LEU A 46 -5.52 -1.43 10.86
N THR A 47 -5.82 -1.82 12.10
CA THR A 47 -5.86 -0.89 13.23
C THR A 47 -4.50 -0.25 13.41
N TRP A 48 -3.43 -1.03 13.36
CA TRP A 48 -2.06 -0.54 13.46
C TRP A 48 -1.69 0.42 12.30
N LEU A 49 -1.99 0.06 11.03
CA LEU A 49 -1.75 0.95 9.89
C LEU A 49 -2.49 2.29 10.04
N ASN A 50 -3.74 2.25 10.51
CA ASN A 50 -4.52 3.47 10.74
C ASN A 50 -3.98 4.30 11.93
N GLU A 51 -3.44 3.66 12.96
CA GLU A 51 -2.74 4.37 14.05
C GLU A 51 -1.48 5.07 13.54
N LEU A 52 -0.70 4.42 12.68
CA LEU A 52 0.47 5.04 12.06
C LEU A 52 0.10 6.25 11.19
N ASP A 53 -1.02 6.21 10.46
CA ASP A 53 -1.50 7.35 9.67
C ASP A 53 -1.76 8.59 10.55
N LEU A 54 -2.32 8.38 11.75
CA LEU A 54 -2.58 9.47 12.70
C LEU A 54 -1.30 10.02 13.35
N GLU A 55 -0.27 9.19 13.47
CA GLU A 55 0.98 9.50 14.18
C GLU A 55 2.15 9.84 13.23
N THR A 56 1.89 10.00 11.94
CA THR A 56 2.93 10.19 10.90
C THR A 56 3.90 11.33 11.22
N ASP A 57 3.41 12.48 11.70
CA ASP A 57 4.27 13.63 12.02
C ASP A 57 5.14 13.39 13.26
N ASN A 58 4.64 12.63 14.22
CA ASN A 58 5.39 12.23 15.40
C ASN A 58 6.45 11.18 15.05
N ILE A 59 6.11 10.21 14.21
CA ILE A 59 7.04 9.22 13.66
C ILE A 59 8.18 9.92 12.89
N ARG A 60 7.85 10.88 12.02
CA ARG A 60 8.84 11.71 11.31
C ARG A 60 9.74 12.48 12.27
N ALA A 61 9.20 12.97 13.38
CA ALA A 61 9.99 13.67 14.39
C ALA A 61 10.95 12.72 15.13
N ALA A 62 10.50 11.50 15.46
CA ALA A 62 11.33 10.47 16.07
C ALA A 62 12.45 10.00 15.13
N LEU A 63 12.16 9.76 13.86
CA LEU A 63 13.16 9.39 12.84
C LEU A 63 14.21 10.51 12.64
N ARG A 64 13.79 11.80 12.62
CA ARG A 64 14.73 12.93 12.56
C ARG A 64 15.62 12.99 13.78
N HIS A 65 15.08 12.72 14.95
CA HIS A 65 15.86 12.70 16.18
C HIS A 65 16.90 11.57 16.15
N SER A 66 16.51 10.36 15.74
CA SER A 66 17.45 9.24 15.62
C SER A 66 18.56 9.49 14.58
N LEU A 67 18.28 10.23 13.51
CA LEU A 67 19.29 10.65 12.54
C LEU A 67 20.28 11.70 13.11
N ALA A 68 19.81 12.56 14.00
CA ALA A 68 20.65 13.60 14.61
C ALA A 68 21.52 13.04 15.75
N ASP A 69 21.09 11.97 16.43
CA ASP A 69 21.81 11.32 17.50
C ASP A 69 22.93 10.42 16.95
N ALA A 70 24.12 10.50 17.55
CA ALA A 70 25.28 9.71 17.13
C ALA A 70 25.06 8.19 17.36
N ASP A 71 24.39 7.81 18.42
CA ASP A 71 24.07 6.43 18.82
C ASP A 71 22.68 5.98 18.39
N GLY A 72 21.87 6.86 17.79
CA GLY A 72 20.47 6.61 17.38
C GLY A 72 20.28 5.74 16.13
N ALA A 73 21.37 5.35 15.45
CA ALA A 73 21.29 4.67 14.15
C ALA A 73 20.49 3.36 14.20
N ASP A 74 20.72 2.51 15.18
CA ASP A 74 20.02 1.21 15.29
C ASP A 74 18.53 1.38 15.63
N VAL A 75 18.20 2.37 16.48
CA VAL A 75 16.80 2.68 16.80
C VAL A 75 16.06 3.18 15.57
N GLY A 76 16.65 4.12 14.82
CA GLY A 76 16.07 4.65 13.59
C GLY A 76 15.90 3.57 12.52
N LEU A 77 16.90 2.71 12.35
CA LEU A 77 16.84 1.59 11.41
C LEU A 77 15.75 0.57 11.81
N ALA A 78 15.64 0.25 13.11
CA ALA A 78 14.60 -0.65 13.61
C ALA A 78 13.20 -0.08 13.39
N MET A 79 13.00 1.22 13.67
CA MET A 79 11.74 1.92 13.39
C MET A 79 11.41 1.88 11.89
N ALA A 80 12.34 2.27 11.05
CA ALA A 80 12.12 2.32 9.61
C ALA A 80 11.86 0.92 9.02
N ALA A 81 12.58 -0.11 9.49
CA ALA A 81 12.34 -1.49 9.08
C ALA A 81 10.95 -1.97 9.50
N GLY A 82 10.51 -1.68 10.72
CA GLY A 82 9.16 -2.01 11.20
C GLY A 82 8.05 -1.31 10.40
N LEU A 83 8.31 -0.12 9.87
CA LEU A 83 7.39 0.62 8.99
C LEU A 83 7.38 0.13 7.53
N GLY A 84 8.11 -0.93 7.17
CA GLY A 84 8.25 -1.39 5.79
C GLY A 84 6.92 -1.64 5.08
N GLN A 85 5.95 -2.28 5.76
CA GLN A 85 4.60 -2.49 5.23
C GLN A 85 3.85 -1.16 5.07
N TYR A 86 3.92 -0.28 6.06
CA TYR A 86 3.30 1.05 6.02
C TYR A 86 3.82 1.87 4.84
N TRP A 87 5.14 1.98 4.70
CA TRP A 87 5.75 2.70 3.59
C TRP A 87 5.31 2.15 2.23
N ARG A 88 5.31 0.83 2.09
CA ARG A 88 4.97 0.15 0.83
C ARG A 88 3.53 0.42 0.39
N THR A 89 2.60 0.54 1.32
CA THR A 89 1.18 0.75 1.02
C THR A 89 0.75 2.21 1.00
N ARG A 90 1.42 3.10 1.77
CA ARG A 90 1.01 4.49 1.97
C ARG A 90 1.96 5.53 1.37
N ALA A 91 3.29 5.34 1.52
CA ALA A 91 4.26 6.40 1.27
C ALA A 91 5.61 5.86 0.78
N VAL A 92 5.60 5.15 -0.36
CA VAL A 92 6.77 4.43 -0.90
C VAL A 92 7.99 5.34 -1.05
N SER A 93 7.81 6.53 -1.64
CA SER A 93 8.91 7.48 -1.88
C SER A 93 9.48 8.04 -0.59
N GLU A 94 8.62 8.35 0.39
CA GLU A 94 9.07 8.84 1.70
C GLU A 94 9.84 7.74 2.46
N GLY A 95 9.30 6.51 2.46
CA GLY A 95 9.96 5.36 3.09
C GLY A 95 11.35 5.11 2.52
N ALA A 96 11.51 5.18 1.19
CA ALA A 96 12.81 5.03 0.53
C ALA A 96 13.80 6.12 0.98
N LEU A 97 13.37 7.39 1.06
CA LEU A 97 14.23 8.49 1.53
C LEU A 97 14.69 8.29 2.98
N TRP A 98 13.79 7.87 3.88
CA TRP A 98 14.15 7.56 5.25
C TRP A 98 15.13 6.40 5.34
N MET A 99 14.87 5.31 4.60
CA MET A 99 15.78 4.16 4.55
C MET A 99 17.17 4.55 4.05
N ASP A 100 17.25 5.30 2.94
CA ASP A 100 18.53 5.71 2.38
C ASP A 100 19.31 6.59 3.35
N ALA A 101 18.65 7.53 4.04
CA ALA A 101 19.30 8.39 5.03
C ALA A 101 19.82 7.60 6.25
N LEU A 102 19.01 6.65 6.76
CA LEU A 102 19.39 5.85 7.93
C LEU A 102 20.46 4.81 7.61
N LEU A 103 20.38 4.16 6.42
CA LEU A 103 21.36 3.16 5.99
C LEU A 103 22.75 3.74 5.70
N GLN A 104 22.86 5.06 5.42
CA GLN A 104 24.17 5.76 5.35
C GLN A 104 24.91 5.76 6.70
N ARG A 105 24.19 5.60 7.80
CA ARG A 105 24.78 5.50 9.14
C ARG A 105 25.14 4.05 9.43
N ARG A 106 26.28 3.84 10.06
CA ARG A 106 26.69 2.51 10.52
C ARG A 106 26.09 2.24 11.89
N GLY A 107 25.07 1.37 11.93
CA GLY A 107 24.59 0.76 13.15
C GLY A 107 25.56 -0.32 13.65
N ARG A 108 25.31 -0.81 14.86
CA ARG A 108 26.11 -1.88 15.51
C ARG A 108 25.46 -3.25 15.36
N ASP A 109 24.15 -3.29 15.06
CA ASP A 109 23.34 -4.51 14.97
C ASP A 109 23.11 -4.92 13.52
N ASP A 110 23.79 -6.00 13.12
CA ASP A 110 23.68 -6.55 11.78
C ASP A 110 22.26 -7.10 11.47
N ALA A 111 21.51 -7.57 12.48
CA ALA A 111 20.17 -8.10 12.27
C ALA A 111 19.18 -6.95 11.99
N ILE A 112 19.29 -5.84 12.72
CA ILE A 112 18.51 -4.62 12.45
C ILE A 112 18.83 -4.10 11.05
N ARG A 113 20.10 -3.99 10.71
CA ARG A 113 20.55 -3.53 9.40
C ARG A 113 20.03 -4.42 8.27
N CYS A 114 20.07 -5.74 8.43
CA CYS A 114 19.56 -6.68 7.44
C CYS A 114 18.06 -6.49 7.20
N ARG A 115 17.26 -6.32 8.24
CA ARG A 115 15.81 -6.05 8.12
C ARG A 115 15.53 -4.71 7.44
N ALA A 116 16.30 -3.68 7.76
CA ALA A 116 16.17 -2.38 7.11
C ALA A 116 16.52 -2.45 5.61
N LEU A 117 17.58 -3.15 5.26
CA LEU A 117 17.95 -3.41 3.87
C LEU A 117 16.86 -4.21 3.14
N PHE A 118 16.28 -5.25 3.77
CA PHE A 118 15.16 -5.99 3.19
C PHE A 118 13.96 -5.09 2.92
N ALA A 119 13.58 -4.24 3.86
CA ALA A 119 12.52 -3.27 3.65
C ALA A 119 12.85 -2.30 2.49
N ARG A 120 14.12 -1.84 2.40
CA ARG A 120 14.58 -0.99 1.28
C ARG A 120 14.49 -1.70 -0.07
N VAL A 121 14.83 -2.99 -0.13
CA VAL A 121 14.67 -3.82 -1.34
C VAL A 121 13.21 -3.87 -1.77
N GLY A 122 12.29 -4.11 -0.82
CA GLY A 122 10.84 -4.12 -1.11
C GLY A 122 10.30 -2.78 -1.62
N LEU A 123 10.78 -1.66 -1.07
CA LEU A 123 10.43 -0.32 -1.55
C LEU A 123 10.98 -0.06 -2.96
N ALA A 124 12.18 -0.56 -3.26
CA ALA A 124 12.79 -0.44 -4.59
C ALA A 124 11.99 -1.21 -5.66
N VAL A 125 11.47 -2.39 -5.33
CA VAL A 125 10.55 -3.14 -6.23
C VAL A 125 9.31 -2.30 -6.52
N ALA A 126 8.70 -1.69 -5.49
CA ALA A 126 7.52 -0.85 -5.65
C ALA A 126 7.79 0.41 -6.50
N GLN A 127 9.00 0.97 -6.42
CA GLN A 127 9.43 2.13 -7.21
C GLN A 127 9.92 1.78 -8.61
N GLY A 128 10.26 0.51 -8.87
CA GLY A 128 10.98 0.12 -10.08
C GLY A 128 12.45 0.56 -10.09
N ASP A 129 13.00 0.93 -8.93
CA ASP A 129 14.40 1.35 -8.77
C ASP A 129 15.31 0.13 -8.58
N HIS A 130 15.57 -0.58 -9.70
CA HIS A 130 16.40 -1.79 -9.67
C HIS A 130 17.82 -1.51 -9.15
N ARG A 131 18.40 -0.34 -9.41
CA ARG A 131 19.75 -0.01 -9.00
C ARG A 131 19.87 0.02 -7.48
N ALA A 132 19.12 0.89 -6.81
CA ALA A 132 19.16 1.00 -5.36
C ALA A 132 18.74 -0.30 -4.66
N GLY A 133 17.76 -1.02 -5.24
CA GLY A 133 17.31 -2.29 -4.69
C GLY A 133 18.35 -3.40 -4.80
N LEU A 134 19.05 -3.53 -5.93
CA LEU A 134 20.11 -4.54 -6.10
C LEU A 134 21.34 -4.22 -5.24
N GLU A 135 21.70 -2.93 -5.06
CA GLU A 135 22.73 -2.51 -4.11
C GLU A 135 22.36 -2.93 -2.67
N ALA A 136 21.12 -2.69 -2.25
CA ALA A 136 20.64 -3.09 -0.93
C ALA A 136 20.59 -4.62 -0.76
N ALA A 137 20.15 -5.37 -1.77
CA ALA A 137 20.09 -6.83 -1.74
C ALA A 137 21.50 -7.45 -1.67
N ALA A 138 22.46 -6.89 -2.40
CA ALA A 138 23.86 -7.33 -2.39
C ALA A 138 24.52 -7.19 -1.00
N GLU A 139 24.07 -6.23 -0.18
CA GLU A 139 24.49 -6.11 1.21
C GLU A 139 23.66 -7.02 2.13
N ALA A 140 22.34 -7.09 1.95
CA ALA A 140 21.43 -7.83 2.82
C ALA A 140 21.65 -9.34 2.79
N ALA A 141 21.77 -9.94 1.60
CA ALA A 141 21.85 -11.40 1.46
C ALA A 141 23.06 -12.03 2.16
N PRO A 142 24.30 -11.50 2.08
CA PRO A 142 25.42 -12.01 2.88
C PRO A 142 25.21 -11.89 4.40
N ILE A 143 24.56 -10.83 4.85
CA ILE A 143 24.25 -10.66 6.29
C ILE A 143 23.24 -11.73 6.71
N ALA A 144 22.14 -11.91 5.97
CA ALA A 144 21.12 -12.91 6.26
C ALA A 144 21.72 -14.33 6.31
N ARG A 145 22.60 -14.69 5.36
CA ARG A 145 23.32 -15.97 5.36
C ARG A 145 24.21 -16.16 6.60
N ARG A 146 24.97 -15.13 6.99
CA ARG A 146 25.82 -15.16 8.18
C ARG A 146 25.02 -15.32 9.48
N LEU A 147 23.85 -14.70 9.54
CA LEU A 147 22.94 -14.76 10.69
C LEU A 147 22.05 -16.00 10.70
N HIS A 148 22.12 -16.86 9.69
CA HIS A 148 21.20 -17.99 9.49
C HIS A 148 19.73 -17.57 9.51
N ALA A 149 19.44 -16.37 8.99
CA ALA A 149 18.10 -15.82 8.88
C ALA A 149 17.45 -16.26 7.55
N ASP A 150 17.25 -17.57 7.39
CA ASP A 150 16.92 -18.20 6.12
C ASP A 150 15.57 -17.73 5.57
N ALA A 151 14.55 -17.55 6.40
CA ALA A 151 13.25 -17.01 5.98
C ALA A 151 13.37 -15.56 5.45
N LEU A 152 14.18 -14.73 6.11
CA LEU A 152 14.48 -13.37 5.63
C LEU A 152 15.26 -13.40 4.31
N LEU A 153 16.21 -14.35 4.17
CA LEU A 153 16.97 -14.54 2.94
C LEU A 153 16.05 -14.91 1.77
N VAL A 154 15.05 -15.77 1.96
CA VAL A 154 14.04 -16.07 0.93
C VAL A 154 13.37 -14.79 0.45
N GLY A 155 12.91 -13.92 1.37
CA GLY A 155 12.28 -12.65 1.02
C GLY A 155 13.21 -11.70 0.27
N ILE A 156 14.48 -11.60 0.68
CA ILE A 156 15.52 -10.80 0.00
C ILE A 156 15.72 -11.32 -1.42
N LEU A 157 15.93 -12.62 -1.60
CA LEU A 157 16.16 -13.24 -2.91
C LEU A 157 14.95 -13.09 -3.83
N ALA A 158 13.73 -13.26 -3.32
CA ALA A 158 12.51 -13.10 -4.10
C ALA A 158 12.36 -11.68 -4.64
N ASN A 159 12.60 -10.66 -3.81
CA ASN A 159 12.58 -9.27 -4.25
C ASN A 159 13.77 -8.93 -5.17
N GLN A 160 14.96 -9.50 -4.92
CA GLN A 160 16.13 -9.35 -5.79
C GLN A 160 15.83 -9.89 -7.20
N ALA A 161 15.23 -11.07 -7.33
CA ALA A 161 14.85 -11.62 -8.62
C ALA A 161 13.86 -10.71 -9.37
N ALA A 162 12.90 -10.10 -8.67
CA ALA A 162 12.01 -9.11 -9.26
C ALA A 162 12.76 -7.87 -9.79
N LEU A 163 13.76 -7.39 -9.05
CA LEU A 163 14.60 -6.25 -9.48
C LEU A 163 15.49 -6.60 -10.66
N GLU A 164 16.01 -7.83 -10.72
CA GLU A 164 16.78 -8.34 -11.84
C GLU A 164 15.93 -8.42 -13.12
N VAL A 165 14.63 -8.79 -12.98
CA VAL A 165 13.65 -8.69 -14.06
C VAL A 165 13.50 -7.24 -14.54
N ILE A 166 13.34 -6.29 -13.63
CA ILE A 166 13.22 -4.86 -13.96
C ILE A 166 14.48 -4.35 -14.65
N ALA A 167 15.65 -4.83 -14.23
CA ALA A 167 16.95 -4.51 -14.83
C ALA A 167 17.15 -5.15 -16.22
N GLY A 168 16.32 -6.13 -16.60
CA GLY A 168 16.44 -6.88 -17.84
C GLY A 168 17.43 -8.05 -17.77
N ASP A 169 17.99 -8.35 -16.59
CA ASP A 169 18.87 -9.52 -16.39
C ASP A 169 18.05 -10.77 -16.06
N LEU A 170 17.47 -11.34 -17.11
CA LEU A 170 16.61 -12.52 -16.97
C LEU A 170 17.39 -13.77 -16.54
N SER A 171 18.69 -13.83 -16.81
CA SER A 171 19.54 -14.95 -16.39
C SER A 171 19.75 -14.95 -14.88
N ALA A 172 20.11 -13.79 -14.32
CA ALA A 172 20.23 -13.61 -12.88
C ALA A 172 18.89 -13.87 -12.19
N ALA A 173 17.79 -13.29 -12.70
CA ALA A 173 16.45 -13.46 -12.13
C ALA A 173 16.04 -14.94 -12.01
N ARG A 174 16.30 -15.76 -13.02
CA ARG A 174 16.03 -17.22 -12.96
C ARG A 174 16.87 -17.91 -11.89
N ALA A 175 18.16 -17.61 -11.83
CA ALA A 175 19.06 -18.20 -10.85
C ALA A 175 18.66 -17.83 -9.42
N THR A 176 18.41 -16.54 -9.17
CA THR A 176 18.01 -16.02 -7.86
C THR A 176 16.63 -16.55 -7.43
N SER A 177 15.66 -16.61 -8.35
CA SER A 177 14.34 -17.19 -8.05
C SER A 177 14.42 -18.69 -7.75
N THR A 178 15.30 -19.44 -8.47
CA THR A 178 15.53 -20.86 -8.19
C THR A 178 16.11 -21.06 -6.80
N GLU A 179 17.10 -20.25 -6.40
CA GLU A 179 17.67 -20.29 -5.04
C GLU A 179 16.59 -19.98 -3.97
N ALA A 180 15.79 -18.93 -4.18
CA ALA A 180 14.71 -18.57 -3.26
C ALA A 180 13.70 -19.72 -3.09
N THR A 181 13.26 -20.32 -4.19
CA THR A 181 12.29 -21.42 -4.19
C THR A 181 12.85 -22.68 -3.53
N ALA A 182 14.11 -23.01 -3.80
CA ALA A 182 14.78 -24.18 -3.17
C ALA A 182 14.94 -23.98 -1.65
N LEU A 183 15.32 -22.79 -1.23
CA LEU A 183 15.45 -22.45 0.19
C LEU A 183 14.09 -22.48 0.89
N ALA A 184 13.06 -21.88 0.30
CA ALA A 184 11.70 -21.93 0.82
C ALA A 184 11.16 -23.35 0.96
N ALA A 185 11.44 -24.22 -0.03
CA ALA A 185 11.09 -25.64 0.03
C ALA A 185 11.80 -26.38 1.16
N SER A 186 13.06 -26.02 1.47
CA SER A 186 13.82 -26.64 2.57
C SER A 186 13.29 -26.21 3.95
N LEU A 187 12.77 -25.00 4.08
CA LEU A 187 12.15 -24.48 5.31
C LEU A 187 10.76 -25.10 5.52
N GLY A 188 10.02 -25.31 4.46
CA GLY A 188 8.74 -26.00 4.49
C GLY A 188 7.59 -25.21 5.13
N ASP A 189 7.79 -23.92 5.44
CA ASP A 189 6.79 -23.06 6.03
C ASP A 189 6.03 -22.23 4.97
N ASP A 190 4.82 -21.81 5.31
CA ASP A 190 3.96 -21.08 4.38
C ASP A 190 4.49 -19.68 4.03
N MET A 191 5.13 -18.97 4.97
CA MET A 191 5.60 -17.62 4.72
C MET A 191 6.75 -17.60 3.73
N SER A 192 7.70 -18.52 3.87
CA SER A 192 8.79 -18.71 2.91
C SER A 192 8.26 -19.10 1.54
N PHE A 193 7.29 -20.01 1.47
CA PHE A 193 6.61 -20.34 0.20
C PHE A 193 5.94 -19.12 -0.44
N ILE A 194 5.14 -18.36 0.33
CA ILE A 194 4.46 -17.16 -0.14
C ILE A 194 5.47 -16.15 -0.69
N ALA A 195 6.58 -15.92 0.03
CA ALA A 195 7.61 -14.98 -0.41
C ALA A 195 8.28 -15.41 -1.73
N ALA A 196 8.67 -16.68 -1.85
CA ALA A 196 9.35 -17.19 -3.04
C ALA A 196 8.43 -17.27 -4.27
N ALA A 197 7.16 -17.60 -4.08
CA ALA A 197 6.18 -17.79 -5.15
C ALA A 197 6.00 -16.55 -6.03
N GLN A 198 6.22 -15.34 -5.50
CA GLN A 198 6.12 -14.12 -6.30
C GLN A 198 7.19 -14.05 -7.39
N SER A 199 8.46 -14.32 -7.04
CA SER A 199 9.54 -14.32 -8.03
C SER A 199 9.39 -15.48 -9.02
N GLU A 200 8.93 -16.63 -8.56
CA GLU A 200 8.66 -17.79 -9.41
C GLU A 200 7.57 -17.46 -10.45
N ALA A 201 6.46 -16.83 -10.05
CA ALA A 201 5.41 -16.43 -10.96
C ALA A 201 5.89 -15.38 -11.98
N PHE A 202 6.73 -14.43 -11.58
CA PHE A 202 7.30 -13.44 -12.50
C PHE A 202 8.24 -14.08 -13.54
N VAL A 203 9.13 -14.97 -13.10
CA VAL A 203 10.05 -15.68 -14.00
C VAL A 203 9.24 -16.57 -14.96
N ALA A 204 8.24 -17.30 -14.49
CA ALA A 204 7.36 -18.10 -15.34
C ALA A 204 6.68 -17.25 -16.42
N GLY A 205 6.17 -16.05 -16.04
CA GLY A 205 5.57 -15.11 -16.99
C GLY A 205 6.54 -14.64 -18.07
N LEU A 206 7.81 -14.39 -17.72
CA LEU A 206 8.85 -14.00 -18.67
C LEU A 206 9.24 -15.14 -19.61
N ASP A 207 9.19 -16.36 -19.12
CA ASP A 207 9.49 -17.55 -19.92
C ASP A 207 8.29 -17.95 -20.82
N GLY A 208 7.16 -17.24 -20.74
CA GLY A 208 5.93 -17.55 -21.45
C GLY A 208 5.17 -18.74 -20.86
N ASP A 209 5.59 -19.24 -19.70
CA ASP A 209 4.90 -20.31 -18.97
C ASP A 209 3.74 -19.73 -18.14
N TYR A 210 2.73 -19.26 -18.83
CA TYR A 210 1.57 -18.61 -18.21
C TYR A 210 0.71 -19.58 -17.39
N ILE A 211 0.78 -20.90 -17.68
CA ILE A 211 0.14 -21.93 -16.86
C ILE A 211 0.78 -21.94 -15.48
N ARG A 212 2.12 -22.05 -15.42
CA ARG A 212 2.87 -22.01 -14.15
C ARG A 212 2.66 -20.69 -13.41
N MET A 213 2.72 -19.56 -14.11
CA MET A 213 2.46 -18.23 -13.52
C MET A 213 1.11 -18.18 -12.81
N ARG A 214 0.04 -18.65 -13.47
CA ARG A 214 -1.32 -18.73 -12.92
C ARG A 214 -1.36 -19.67 -11.71
N ASP A 215 -0.87 -20.88 -11.86
CA ASP A 215 -1.03 -21.95 -10.87
C ASP A 215 -0.21 -21.68 -9.59
N VAL A 216 1.01 -21.19 -9.73
CA VAL A 216 1.84 -20.73 -8.59
C VAL A 216 1.15 -19.56 -7.89
N GLY A 217 0.65 -18.58 -8.65
CA GLY A 217 -0.11 -17.45 -8.11
C GLY A 217 -1.33 -17.89 -7.32
N LEU A 218 -2.15 -18.80 -7.83
CA LEU A 218 -3.33 -19.33 -7.14
C LEU A 218 -2.96 -20.12 -5.88
N ALA A 219 -1.92 -20.95 -5.93
CA ALA A 219 -1.45 -21.71 -4.77
C ALA A 219 -0.94 -20.80 -3.65
N ALA A 220 -0.18 -19.77 -4.01
CA ALA A 220 0.32 -18.80 -3.04
C ALA A 220 -0.81 -17.91 -2.49
N ALA A 221 -1.77 -17.52 -3.32
CA ALA A 221 -2.97 -16.81 -2.89
C ALA A 221 -3.80 -17.61 -1.88
N ALA A 222 -3.93 -18.94 -2.08
CA ALA A 222 -4.64 -19.79 -1.14
C ALA A 222 -3.98 -19.80 0.25
N ARG A 223 -2.66 -19.90 0.31
CA ARG A 223 -1.90 -19.84 1.59
C ARG A 223 -1.94 -18.44 2.20
N SER A 224 -1.79 -17.38 1.40
CA SER A 224 -1.89 -16.00 1.86
C SER A 224 -3.27 -15.73 2.50
N ARG A 225 -4.35 -16.23 1.89
CA ARG A 225 -5.72 -16.12 2.42
C ARG A 225 -5.88 -16.83 3.75
N GLN A 226 -5.36 -18.06 3.88
CA GLN A 226 -5.41 -18.82 5.14
C GLN A 226 -4.66 -18.11 6.28
N ARG A 227 -3.61 -17.38 5.96
CA ARG A 227 -2.80 -16.65 6.93
C ARG A 227 -3.24 -15.21 7.15
N GLY A 228 -4.23 -14.73 6.40
CA GLY A 228 -4.67 -13.33 6.45
C GLY A 228 -3.64 -12.34 5.90
N GLU A 229 -2.76 -12.77 5.00
CA GLU A 229 -1.74 -11.92 4.38
C GLU A 229 -2.31 -11.16 3.17
N LEU A 230 -3.15 -10.15 3.40
CA LEU A 230 -3.92 -9.46 2.35
C LEU A 230 -3.05 -8.79 1.28
N PHE A 231 -1.89 -8.23 1.67
CA PHE A 231 -0.96 -7.64 0.70
C PHE A 231 -0.43 -8.71 -0.27
N MET A 232 0.04 -9.84 0.28
CA MET A 232 0.55 -10.96 -0.52
C MET A 232 -0.58 -11.64 -1.30
N LEU A 233 -1.77 -11.81 -0.70
CA LEU A 233 -2.97 -12.30 -1.37
C LEU A 233 -3.26 -11.49 -2.63
N SER A 234 -3.34 -10.15 -2.51
CA SER A 234 -3.64 -9.29 -3.65
C SER A 234 -2.55 -9.36 -4.72
N THR A 235 -1.30 -9.51 -4.34
CA THR A 235 -0.15 -9.62 -5.25
C THR A 235 -0.18 -10.93 -6.03
N HIS A 236 -0.38 -12.06 -5.33
CA HIS A 236 -0.44 -13.38 -5.98
C HIS A 236 -1.66 -13.55 -6.87
N LEU A 237 -2.82 -13.05 -6.45
CA LEU A 237 -4.01 -13.03 -7.29
C LEU A 237 -3.82 -12.16 -8.54
N THR A 238 -3.05 -11.08 -8.45
CA THR A 238 -2.70 -10.28 -9.63
C THR A 238 -1.83 -11.08 -10.60
N SER A 239 -0.80 -11.78 -10.11
CA SER A 239 0.04 -12.66 -10.94
C SER A 239 -0.78 -13.78 -11.58
N ALA A 240 -1.67 -14.41 -10.81
CA ALA A 240 -2.58 -15.44 -11.32
C ALA A 240 -3.53 -14.90 -12.41
N GLY A 241 -4.10 -13.71 -12.17
CA GLY A 241 -4.95 -13.02 -13.15
C GLY A 241 -4.22 -12.67 -14.44
N MET A 242 -2.97 -12.19 -14.33
CA MET A 242 -2.13 -11.92 -15.50
C MET A 242 -1.85 -13.20 -16.29
N GLY A 243 -1.47 -14.29 -15.61
CA GLY A 243 -1.27 -15.60 -16.27
C GLY A 243 -2.54 -16.08 -16.97
N ALA A 244 -3.70 -15.98 -16.33
CA ALA A 244 -4.99 -16.33 -16.90
C ALA A 244 -5.35 -15.46 -18.12
N LEU A 245 -5.11 -14.14 -18.08
CA LEU A 245 -5.30 -13.25 -19.23
C LEU A 245 -4.47 -13.69 -20.43
N MET A 246 -3.21 -14.03 -20.22
CA MET A 246 -2.32 -14.49 -21.29
C MET A 246 -2.72 -15.84 -21.89
N LEU A 247 -3.46 -16.66 -21.13
CA LEU A 247 -4.04 -17.93 -21.59
C LEU A 247 -5.43 -17.76 -22.24
N GLY A 248 -6.01 -16.55 -22.21
CA GLY A 248 -7.38 -16.29 -22.67
C GLY A 248 -8.47 -16.81 -21.70
N ASP A 249 -8.09 -17.19 -20.48
CA ASP A 249 -9.04 -17.59 -19.43
C ASP A 249 -9.59 -16.36 -18.70
N HIS A 250 -10.51 -15.67 -19.37
CA HIS A 250 -11.08 -14.42 -18.86
C HIS A 250 -11.87 -14.61 -17.57
N ALA A 251 -12.47 -15.78 -17.34
CA ALA A 251 -13.26 -16.05 -16.14
C ALA A 251 -12.36 -16.14 -14.89
N THR A 252 -11.28 -16.91 -14.97
CA THR A 252 -10.29 -16.99 -13.88
C THR A 252 -9.59 -15.66 -13.66
N ALA A 253 -9.25 -14.94 -14.74
CA ALA A 253 -8.61 -13.63 -14.66
C ALA A 253 -9.48 -12.61 -13.91
N GLU A 254 -10.74 -12.47 -14.31
CA GLU A 254 -11.68 -11.52 -13.68
C GLU A 254 -11.91 -11.86 -12.19
N ALA A 255 -12.15 -13.15 -11.88
CA ALA A 255 -12.35 -13.58 -10.49
C ALA A 255 -11.13 -13.28 -9.60
N ALA A 256 -9.93 -13.61 -10.08
CA ALA A 256 -8.69 -13.36 -9.33
C ALA A 256 -8.43 -11.86 -9.15
N LEU A 257 -8.60 -11.06 -10.20
CA LEU A 257 -8.35 -9.61 -10.16
C LEU A 257 -9.37 -8.86 -9.30
N VAL A 258 -10.65 -9.27 -9.31
CA VAL A 258 -11.67 -8.70 -8.43
C VAL A 258 -11.39 -9.03 -6.96
N GLU A 259 -10.98 -10.25 -6.65
CA GLU A 259 -10.58 -10.60 -5.29
C GLU A 259 -9.31 -9.85 -4.87
N ALA A 260 -8.31 -9.70 -5.76
CA ALA A 260 -7.13 -8.89 -5.53
C ALA A 260 -7.50 -7.43 -5.21
N LEU A 261 -8.43 -6.84 -5.96
CA LEU A 261 -8.94 -5.50 -5.71
C LEU A 261 -9.57 -5.40 -4.32
N ARG A 262 -10.43 -6.36 -3.94
CA ARG A 262 -11.07 -6.36 -2.61
C ARG A 262 -10.05 -6.41 -1.48
N ALA A 263 -9.03 -7.27 -1.57
CA ALA A 263 -7.95 -7.34 -0.60
C ALA A 263 -7.17 -6.02 -0.51
N THR A 264 -6.88 -5.40 -1.67
CA THR A 264 -6.21 -4.10 -1.77
C THR A 264 -7.01 -2.98 -1.08
N LEU A 265 -8.34 -2.96 -1.27
CA LEU A 265 -9.23 -1.98 -0.65
C LEU A 265 -9.26 -2.10 0.88
N VAL A 266 -9.22 -3.34 1.41
CA VAL A 266 -9.21 -3.57 2.86
C VAL A 266 -7.98 -2.95 3.51
N ILE A 267 -6.80 -3.13 2.93
CA ILE A 267 -5.55 -2.57 3.48
C ILE A 267 -5.26 -1.15 3.00
N ASP A 268 -6.14 -0.58 2.20
CA ASP A 268 -6.01 0.75 1.58
C ASP A 268 -4.66 0.97 0.87
N ASP A 269 -4.16 -0.05 0.16
CA ASP A 269 -2.92 0.04 -0.60
C ASP A 269 -3.12 0.86 -1.88
N GLN A 270 -2.74 2.13 -1.85
CA GLN A 270 -2.94 3.08 -2.95
C GLN A 270 -2.17 2.68 -4.22
N ASN A 271 -0.92 2.23 -4.08
CA ASN A 271 -0.13 1.76 -5.22
C ASN A 271 -0.71 0.47 -5.82
N GLY A 272 -1.09 -0.45 -4.96
CA GLY A 272 -1.78 -1.66 -5.36
C GLY A 272 -3.10 -1.38 -6.08
N LEU A 273 -3.84 -0.39 -5.61
CA LEU A 273 -5.12 0.00 -6.22
C LEU A 273 -4.94 0.45 -7.67
N VAL A 274 -3.92 1.26 -7.98
CA VAL A 274 -3.57 1.62 -9.37
C VAL A 274 -3.37 0.36 -10.22
N THR A 275 -2.53 -0.57 -9.73
CA THR A 275 -2.19 -1.79 -10.48
C THR A 275 -3.41 -2.69 -10.74
N ARG A 276 -4.27 -2.91 -9.71
CA ARG A 276 -5.46 -3.77 -9.84
C ARG A 276 -6.49 -3.16 -10.79
N MET A 277 -6.69 -1.85 -10.73
CA MET A 277 -7.57 -1.15 -11.69
C MET A 277 -7.03 -1.26 -13.13
N GLN A 278 -5.73 -1.13 -13.34
CA GLN A 278 -5.10 -1.31 -14.65
C GLN A 278 -5.26 -2.75 -15.17
N MET A 279 -5.11 -3.75 -14.30
CA MET A 279 -5.28 -5.15 -14.70
C MET A 279 -6.75 -5.49 -15.02
N LEU A 280 -7.71 -4.93 -14.27
CA LEU A 280 -9.13 -5.06 -14.59
C LEU A 280 -9.50 -4.31 -15.87
N ALA A 281 -8.85 -3.19 -16.16
CA ALA A 281 -8.99 -2.52 -17.46
C ALA A 281 -8.45 -3.40 -18.61
N THR A 282 -7.31 -4.07 -18.39
CA THR A 282 -6.75 -5.02 -19.35
C THR A 282 -7.70 -6.20 -19.57
N SER A 283 -8.27 -6.76 -18.50
CA SER A 283 -9.31 -7.81 -18.58
C SER A 283 -10.52 -7.34 -19.37
N ALA A 284 -10.99 -6.12 -19.14
CA ALA A 284 -12.12 -5.56 -19.86
C ALA A 284 -11.81 -5.37 -21.36
N ALA A 285 -10.62 -4.84 -21.71
CA ALA A 285 -10.22 -4.64 -23.11
C ALA A 285 -10.13 -5.96 -23.86
N THR A 286 -9.48 -6.98 -23.27
CA THR A 286 -9.33 -8.30 -23.91
C THR A 286 -10.64 -9.07 -24.01
N SER A 287 -11.65 -8.72 -23.21
CA SER A 287 -13.01 -9.30 -23.26
C SER A 287 -13.96 -8.49 -24.15
N GLY A 288 -13.48 -7.46 -24.89
CA GLY A 288 -14.31 -6.64 -25.77
C GLY A 288 -15.21 -5.64 -25.07
N ASN A 289 -14.84 -5.23 -23.85
CA ASN A 289 -15.54 -4.16 -23.11
C ASN A 289 -14.67 -2.90 -23.06
N GLU A 290 -14.51 -2.28 -24.20
CA GLU A 290 -13.59 -1.15 -24.42
C GLU A 290 -14.01 0.10 -23.64
N GLU A 291 -15.31 0.32 -23.40
CA GLU A 291 -15.82 1.44 -22.62
C GLU A 291 -15.43 1.32 -21.14
N ARG A 292 -15.58 0.11 -20.57
CA ARG A 292 -15.14 -0.18 -19.20
C ARG A 292 -13.62 -0.04 -19.08
N ALA A 293 -12.88 -0.58 -20.05
CA ALA A 293 -11.42 -0.49 -20.10
C ALA A 293 -10.95 0.97 -20.10
N ALA A 294 -11.50 1.81 -21.00
CA ALA A 294 -11.11 3.21 -21.09
C ALA A 294 -11.39 3.98 -19.79
N ARG A 295 -12.53 3.76 -19.16
CA ARG A 295 -12.87 4.41 -17.88
C ARG A 295 -11.95 3.99 -16.74
N LEU A 296 -11.65 2.69 -16.61
CA LEU A 296 -10.74 2.18 -15.57
C LEU A 296 -9.30 2.69 -15.79
N LEU A 297 -8.84 2.77 -17.04
CA LEU A 297 -7.55 3.37 -17.38
C LEU A 297 -7.51 4.85 -16.99
N GLY A 298 -8.56 5.62 -17.28
CA GLY A 298 -8.65 7.03 -16.92
C GLY A 298 -8.57 7.24 -15.41
N TRP A 299 -9.35 6.47 -14.65
CA TRP A 299 -9.33 6.56 -13.19
C TRP A 299 -7.98 6.16 -12.59
N SER A 300 -7.42 5.04 -13.05
CA SER A 300 -6.14 4.55 -12.52
C SER A 300 -4.98 5.50 -12.85
N GLU A 301 -4.99 6.14 -14.02
CA GLU A 301 -3.97 7.12 -14.38
C GLU A 301 -4.08 8.39 -13.52
N LYS A 302 -5.31 8.88 -13.28
CA LYS A 302 -5.51 10.00 -12.37
C LYS A 302 -4.99 9.69 -10.97
N LEU A 303 -5.37 8.54 -10.39
CA LEU A 303 -4.89 8.13 -9.07
C LEU A 303 -3.37 8.03 -9.04
N ARG A 304 -2.76 7.40 -10.07
CA ARG A 304 -1.30 7.27 -10.18
C ARG A 304 -0.59 8.62 -10.14
N VAL A 305 -1.13 9.61 -10.83
CA VAL A 305 -0.59 10.98 -10.83
C VAL A 305 -0.78 11.64 -9.47
N ASP A 306 -1.98 11.53 -8.89
CA ASP A 306 -2.32 12.15 -7.60
C ASP A 306 -1.42 11.66 -6.45
N ILE A 307 -1.04 10.37 -6.46
CA ILE A 307 -0.15 9.78 -5.44
C ILE A 307 1.34 9.79 -5.87
N ALA A 308 1.67 10.39 -6.99
CA ALA A 308 3.01 10.40 -7.58
C ALA A 308 3.64 8.99 -7.71
N ALA A 309 2.82 7.97 -8.01
CA ALA A 309 3.30 6.61 -8.20
C ALA A 309 3.99 6.45 -9.57
N PRO A 310 5.11 5.73 -9.64
CA PRO A 310 5.72 5.39 -10.92
C PRO A 310 4.85 4.41 -11.71
N ALA A 311 5.00 4.38 -13.04
CA ALA A 311 4.39 3.33 -13.85
C ALA A 311 5.07 2.00 -13.55
N SER A 312 4.28 0.97 -13.22
CA SER A 312 4.82 -0.35 -12.91
C SER A 312 5.50 -0.98 -14.13
N PRO A 313 6.77 -1.36 -14.05
CA PRO A 313 7.47 -2.01 -15.15
C PRO A 313 6.88 -3.39 -15.50
N PHE A 314 6.26 -4.07 -14.54
CA PHE A 314 5.66 -5.40 -14.75
C PHE A 314 4.35 -5.39 -15.54
N THR A 315 3.62 -4.28 -15.52
CA THR A 315 2.28 -4.18 -16.14
C THR A 315 2.23 -3.24 -17.33
N ARG A 316 3.31 -2.49 -17.58
CA ARG A 316 3.35 -1.44 -18.60
C ARG A 316 2.88 -1.92 -19.98
N SER A 317 3.46 -2.98 -20.52
CA SER A 317 3.11 -3.49 -21.83
C SER A 317 1.66 -3.98 -21.92
N LEU A 318 1.13 -4.57 -20.85
CA LEU A 318 -0.27 -4.99 -20.80
C LEU A 318 -1.21 -3.78 -20.80
N VAL A 319 -0.88 -2.74 -20.06
CA VAL A 319 -1.65 -1.48 -20.02
C VAL A 319 -1.62 -0.77 -21.36
N GLU A 320 -0.46 -0.67 -22.01
CA GLU A 320 -0.30 -0.08 -23.32
C GLU A 320 -1.10 -0.84 -24.39
N ASN A 321 -1.08 -2.17 -24.36
CA ASN A 321 -1.87 -3.02 -25.22
C ASN A 321 -3.38 -2.84 -24.99
N ALA A 322 -3.82 -2.80 -23.73
CA ALA A 322 -5.22 -2.56 -23.39
C ALA A 322 -5.70 -1.20 -23.88
N GLN A 323 -4.85 -0.18 -23.74
CA GLN A 323 -5.13 1.16 -24.27
C GLN A 323 -5.25 1.15 -25.81
N ALA A 324 -4.35 0.47 -26.49
CA ALA A 324 -4.38 0.36 -27.95
C ALA A 324 -5.64 -0.39 -28.43
N GLN A 325 -6.01 -1.49 -27.76
CA GLN A 325 -7.24 -2.24 -28.06
C GLN A 325 -8.50 -1.39 -27.85
N ALA A 326 -8.59 -0.70 -26.71
CA ALA A 326 -9.73 0.17 -26.41
C ALA A 326 -9.86 1.32 -27.44
N LYS A 327 -8.75 1.93 -27.87
CA LYS A 327 -8.74 2.93 -28.93
C LYS A 327 -9.16 2.36 -30.29
N ALA A 328 -8.69 1.17 -30.62
CA ALA A 328 -9.07 0.51 -31.89
C ALA A 328 -10.58 0.18 -31.93
N GLY A 329 -11.16 -0.27 -30.83
CA GLY A 329 -12.59 -0.61 -30.76
C GLY A 329 -13.52 0.61 -30.69
N LEU A 330 -13.12 1.67 -29.97
CA LEU A 330 -13.96 2.86 -29.77
C LEU A 330 -13.74 3.97 -30.83
N GLY A 331 -12.56 4.06 -31.40
CA GLY A 331 -12.04 5.24 -32.05
C GLY A 331 -11.54 6.30 -31.04
N GLU A 332 -10.64 7.19 -31.48
CA GLU A 332 -9.91 8.12 -30.61
C GLU A 332 -10.84 9.04 -29.81
N ASP A 333 -11.87 9.63 -30.45
CA ASP A 333 -12.79 10.58 -29.80
C ASP A 333 -13.62 9.93 -28.68
N ARG A 334 -14.14 8.72 -28.93
CA ARG A 334 -14.93 8.00 -27.93
C ARG A 334 -14.04 7.48 -26.82
N TYR A 335 -12.84 6.99 -27.16
CA TYR A 335 -11.87 6.59 -26.15
C TYR A 335 -11.56 7.74 -25.20
N THR A 336 -11.18 8.91 -25.71
CA THR A 336 -10.87 10.10 -24.90
C THR A 336 -12.06 10.47 -24.02
N LYS A 337 -13.27 10.49 -24.58
CA LYS A 337 -14.49 10.77 -23.80
C LYS A 337 -14.67 9.81 -22.62
N PHE A 338 -14.49 8.50 -22.81
CA PHE A 338 -14.64 7.53 -21.74
C PHE A 338 -13.48 7.55 -20.75
N PHE A 339 -12.26 7.77 -21.22
CA PHE A 339 -11.09 7.94 -20.37
C PHE A 339 -11.25 9.12 -19.42
N ASP A 340 -11.63 10.29 -19.95
CA ASP A 340 -11.89 11.50 -19.15
C ASP A 340 -13.05 11.29 -18.18
N ALA A 341 -14.14 10.64 -18.62
CA ALA A 341 -15.25 10.31 -17.74
C ALA A 341 -14.81 9.37 -16.61
N GLY A 342 -13.90 8.45 -16.87
CA GLY A 342 -13.27 7.59 -15.87
C GLY A 342 -12.48 8.38 -14.84
N ALA A 343 -11.64 9.32 -15.29
CA ALA A 343 -10.83 10.17 -14.41
C ALA A 343 -11.67 11.04 -13.44
N HIS A 344 -12.94 11.27 -13.74
CA HIS A 344 -13.88 12.04 -12.89
C HIS A 344 -14.74 11.16 -11.96
N LEU A 345 -14.60 9.83 -12.02
CA LEU A 345 -15.30 8.95 -11.06
C LEU A 345 -14.71 9.15 -9.65
N ASP A 346 -15.58 9.11 -8.66
CA ASP A 346 -15.15 8.92 -7.29
C ASP A 346 -14.66 7.47 -7.07
N ARG A 347 -14.05 7.23 -5.93
CA ARG A 347 -13.49 5.91 -5.59
C ARG A 347 -14.55 4.81 -5.62
N GLU A 348 -15.74 5.09 -5.08
CA GLU A 348 -16.84 4.14 -5.00
C GLU A 348 -17.36 3.76 -6.40
N GLY A 349 -17.58 4.75 -7.26
CA GLY A 349 -18.01 4.54 -8.64
C GLY A 349 -16.98 3.79 -9.49
N ALA A 350 -15.68 4.07 -9.28
CA ALA A 350 -14.61 3.36 -9.96
C ALA A 350 -14.51 1.89 -9.51
N VAL A 351 -14.67 1.63 -8.21
CA VAL A 351 -14.67 0.27 -7.65
C VAL A 351 -15.89 -0.50 -8.17
N ALA A 352 -17.09 0.07 -8.13
CA ALA A 352 -18.30 -0.55 -8.65
C ALA A 352 -18.16 -0.91 -10.14
N LEU A 353 -17.60 0.00 -10.94
CA LEU A 353 -17.26 -0.27 -12.34
C LEU A 353 -16.25 -1.41 -12.49
N ALA A 354 -15.24 -1.45 -11.61
CA ALA A 354 -14.18 -2.45 -11.64
C ALA A 354 -14.63 -3.85 -11.25
N ILE A 355 -15.64 -3.99 -10.38
CA ILE A 355 -16.19 -5.30 -9.99
C ILE A 355 -17.39 -5.73 -10.86
N GLY A 356 -17.75 -4.91 -11.87
CA GLY A 356 -18.82 -5.22 -12.79
C GLY A 356 -20.23 -5.07 -12.18
N GLU A 357 -20.37 -4.36 -11.06
CA GLU A 357 -21.66 -3.96 -10.55
C GLU A 357 -22.31 -2.98 -11.53
N LYS A 358 -23.56 -3.22 -11.89
CA LYS A 358 -24.31 -2.26 -12.70
C LYS A 358 -24.48 -1.00 -11.86
N THR A 359 -23.61 -0.03 -12.07
CA THR A 359 -23.92 1.33 -11.67
C THR A 359 -25.16 1.71 -12.47
N THR A 360 -26.29 1.77 -11.83
CA THR A 360 -27.46 2.43 -12.43
C THR A 360 -27.00 3.82 -12.77
N PRO A 361 -26.96 4.25 -14.04
CA PRO A 361 -26.64 5.63 -14.33
C PRO A 361 -27.61 6.45 -13.49
N ALA A 362 -27.11 7.37 -12.70
CA ALA A 362 -27.94 8.40 -12.09
C ALA A 362 -28.54 9.20 -13.25
N ALA A 363 -29.61 8.64 -13.85
CA ALA A 363 -30.40 9.31 -14.85
C ALA A 363 -31.08 10.47 -14.13
N GLY A 364 -30.59 11.67 -14.39
CA GLY A 364 -31.37 12.88 -14.32
C GLY A 364 -32.10 13.16 -13.00
N ARG A 365 -31.34 13.18 -11.88
CA ARG A 365 -31.77 13.95 -10.72
C ARG A 365 -30.86 15.17 -10.63
N ILE A 366 -31.44 16.31 -11.01
CA ILE A 366 -31.05 17.59 -10.45
C ILE A 366 -31.55 17.51 -8.99
N ASP A 367 -30.83 16.81 -8.15
CA ASP A 367 -31.05 16.78 -6.71
C ASP A 367 -29.82 17.39 -6.04
N LYS A 368 -30.09 18.17 -5.00
CA LYS A 368 -29.16 18.84 -4.09
C LYS A 368 -27.81 18.08 -4.00
N PRO A 369 -26.65 18.76 -3.89
CA PRO A 369 -25.37 18.11 -3.74
C PRO A 369 -25.50 17.03 -2.66
N ALA A 370 -25.14 15.81 -3.01
CA ALA A 370 -25.15 14.68 -2.08
C ALA A 370 -24.37 15.10 -0.83
N ASP A 371 -24.97 14.89 0.32
CA ASP A 371 -24.33 15.19 1.60
C ASP A 371 -22.97 14.46 1.66
N PRO A 372 -21.84 15.16 1.75
CA PRO A 372 -20.51 14.56 1.76
C PRO A 372 -20.28 13.70 3.01
N LEU A 373 -21.15 13.79 4.01
CA LEU A 373 -21.05 13.10 5.29
C LEU A 373 -21.93 11.85 5.33
N GLY A 374 -21.36 10.73 5.79
CA GLY A 374 -22.12 9.55 6.16
C GLY A 374 -23.10 9.83 7.31
N LYS A 375 -24.15 8.99 7.44
CA LYS A 375 -25.21 9.18 8.46
C LYS A 375 -24.65 9.47 9.86
N ARG A 376 -23.66 8.71 10.29
CA ARG A 376 -23.05 8.85 11.63
C ARG A 376 -22.17 10.09 11.75
N GLU A 377 -21.47 10.46 10.70
CA GLU A 377 -20.69 11.68 10.64
C GLU A 377 -21.58 12.92 10.67
N ARG A 378 -22.74 12.87 10.02
CA ARG A 378 -23.74 13.95 10.09
C ARG A 378 -24.29 14.11 11.50
N GLU A 379 -24.61 13.04 12.20
CA GLU A 379 -25.03 13.07 13.61
C GLU A 379 -23.96 13.74 14.50
N VAL A 380 -22.69 13.39 14.30
CA VAL A 380 -21.56 14.02 15.01
C VAL A 380 -21.42 15.50 14.62
N ALA A 381 -21.49 15.84 13.32
CA ALA A 381 -21.38 17.22 12.85
C ALA A 381 -22.51 18.11 13.41
N GLN A 382 -23.72 17.58 13.53
CA GLN A 382 -24.87 18.28 14.12
C GLN A 382 -24.63 18.59 15.61
N LEU A 383 -24.14 17.63 16.37
CA LEU A 383 -23.82 17.82 17.78
C LEU A 383 -22.63 18.78 17.98
N ILE A 384 -21.72 18.85 17.02
CA ILE A 384 -20.65 19.86 16.98
C ILE A 384 -21.24 21.25 16.76
N ALA A 385 -22.24 21.40 15.88
CA ALA A 385 -22.93 22.67 15.65
C ALA A 385 -23.74 23.11 16.89
N GLU A 386 -24.25 22.17 17.67
CA GLU A 386 -24.89 22.41 18.96
C GLU A 386 -23.88 22.83 20.07
N GLY A 387 -22.57 22.80 19.79
CA GLY A 387 -21.50 23.22 20.70
C GLY A 387 -21.00 22.15 21.68
N LEU A 388 -21.41 20.87 21.53
CA LEU A 388 -21.02 19.80 22.44
C LEU A 388 -19.52 19.42 22.26
N SER A 389 -18.85 19.11 23.35
CA SER A 389 -17.50 18.53 23.34
C SER A 389 -17.50 17.06 22.88
N ASN A 390 -16.33 16.50 22.52
CA ASN A 390 -16.22 15.09 22.12
C ASN A 390 -16.74 14.13 23.20
N LYS A 391 -16.49 14.47 24.47
CA LYS A 391 -16.98 13.70 25.63
C LYS A 391 -18.51 13.70 25.74
N GLU A 392 -19.15 14.84 25.53
CA GLU A 392 -20.60 14.98 25.56
C GLU A 392 -21.25 14.27 24.37
N ILE A 393 -20.64 14.39 23.16
CA ILE A 393 -21.06 13.67 21.96
C ILE A 393 -20.94 12.17 22.17
N ALA A 394 -19.82 11.69 22.75
CA ALA A 394 -19.61 10.30 23.06
C ALA A 394 -20.70 9.75 23.98
N THR A 395 -21.03 10.49 25.04
CA THR A 395 -22.11 10.13 25.97
C THR A 395 -23.47 10.08 25.26
N ARG A 396 -23.78 11.08 24.42
CA ARG A 396 -25.07 11.19 23.73
C ARG A 396 -25.30 10.15 22.66
N LEU A 397 -24.21 9.71 22.01
CA LEU A 397 -24.25 8.73 20.92
C LEU A 397 -23.89 7.31 21.34
N PHE A 398 -23.63 7.08 22.63
CA PHE A 398 -23.18 5.80 23.20
C PHE A 398 -21.90 5.27 22.52
N LEU A 399 -20.93 6.17 22.31
CA LEU A 399 -19.63 5.90 21.72
C LEU A 399 -18.49 6.13 22.73
N SER A 400 -17.27 5.70 22.40
CA SER A 400 -16.08 6.18 23.09
C SER A 400 -15.71 7.60 22.61
N GLU A 401 -15.08 8.40 23.48
CA GLU A 401 -14.57 9.74 23.10
C GLU A 401 -13.59 9.64 21.91
N ARG A 402 -12.75 8.62 21.86
CA ARG A 402 -11.85 8.31 20.76
C ARG A 402 -12.60 8.02 19.44
N THR A 403 -13.73 7.35 19.49
CA THR A 403 -14.56 7.12 18.30
C THR A 403 -15.13 8.42 17.75
N VAL A 404 -15.51 9.34 18.63
CA VAL A 404 -16.00 10.67 18.23
C VAL A 404 -14.86 11.49 17.62
N GLU A 405 -13.65 11.45 18.16
CA GLU A 405 -12.45 12.07 17.58
C GLU A 405 -12.19 11.59 16.16
N THR A 406 -12.29 10.28 15.93
CA THR A 406 -12.16 9.69 14.59
C THR A 406 -13.24 10.22 13.63
N HIS A 407 -14.49 10.33 14.07
CA HIS A 407 -15.55 10.91 13.24
C HIS A 407 -15.29 12.39 12.95
N VAL A 408 -14.83 13.18 13.92
CA VAL A 408 -14.48 14.59 13.72
C VAL A 408 -13.36 14.73 12.69
N TYR A 409 -12.32 13.92 12.80
CA TYR A 409 -11.22 13.89 11.84
C TYR A 409 -11.71 13.57 10.41
N ASN A 410 -12.52 12.54 10.26
CA ASN A 410 -13.08 12.15 8.96
C ASN A 410 -13.98 13.27 8.36
N ILE A 411 -14.78 13.95 9.20
CA ILE A 411 -15.60 15.08 8.77
C ILE A 411 -14.73 16.23 8.26
N LEU A 412 -13.67 16.58 9.00
CA LEU A 412 -12.72 17.63 8.59
C LEU A 412 -12.10 17.32 7.24
N ASN A 413 -11.64 16.08 7.04
CA ASN A 413 -11.03 15.65 5.77
C ASN A 413 -12.03 15.66 4.61
N LYS A 414 -13.24 15.14 4.81
CA LYS A 414 -14.28 15.09 3.77
C LYS A 414 -14.77 16.46 3.34
N LEU A 415 -14.78 17.42 4.26
CA LEU A 415 -15.21 18.78 4.00
C LEU A 415 -14.06 19.74 3.63
N GLY A 416 -12.79 19.26 3.68
CA GLY A 416 -11.62 20.08 3.45
C GLY A 416 -11.41 21.17 4.51
N PHE A 417 -11.82 20.94 5.76
CA PHE A 417 -11.76 21.91 6.85
C PHE A 417 -10.56 21.66 7.78
N ASN A 418 -10.04 22.76 8.36
CA ASN A 418 -8.88 22.73 9.24
C ASN A 418 -9.27 22.87 10.72
N SER A 419 -10.54 23.12 11.04
CA SER A 419 -10.97 23.32 12.41
C SER A 419 -12.42 22.88 12.63
N ARG A 420 -12.70 22.48 13.89
CA ARG A 420 -14.05 22.14 14.37
C ARG A 420 -15.06 23.26 14.19
N VAL A 421 -14.62 24.53 14.29
CA VAL A 421 -15.48 25.70 14.09
C VAL A 421 -16.02 25.74 12.65
N ASN A 422 -15.22 25.30 11.68
CA ASN A 422 -15.64 25.25 10.28
C ASN A 422 -16.76 24.21 10.06
N ILE A 423 -16.74 23.10 10.82
CA ILE A 423 -17.83 22.11 10.79
C ILE A 423 -19.13 22.73 11.31
N ALA A 424 -19.06 23.45 12.44
CA ALA A 424 -20.22 24.12 13.01
C ALA A 424 -20.80 25.16 12.06
N SER A 425 -19.96 26.00 11.45
CA SER A 425 -20.37 27.01 10.47
C SER A 425 -20.99 26.38 9.22
N TRP A 426 -20.44 25.30 8.72
CA TRP A 426 -20.96 24.59 7.54
C TRP A 426 -22.34 23.99 7.80
N MET A 427 -22.53 23.34 8.96
CA MET A 427 -23.85 22.82 9.36
C MET A 427 -24.91 23.92 9.44
N SER A 428 -24.56 25.09 10.03
CA SER A 428 -25.47 26.22 10.14
C SER A 428 -25.83 26.88 8.79
N SER A 429 -25.00 26.69 7.76
CA SER A 429 -25.25 27.22 6.39
C SER A 429 -25.93 26.20 5.47
N SER A 430 -26.12 24.96 5.94
CA SER A 430 -26.71 23.86 5.17
C SER A 430 -28.17 23.56 5.54
N GLU A 431 -28.71 24.24 6.56
CA GLU A 431 -30.15 24.33 6.90
C GLU A 431 -30.83 25.50 6.13
#